data_f37ffac6354929d1764fe9a2353d4352
#
_entry.id   f37ffac6354929d1764fe9a2353d4352
#
_cell.length_a   1.000
_cell.length_b   1.000
_cell.length_c   1.000
_cell.angle_alpha   90.00
_cell.angle_beta   90.00
_cell.angle_gamma   90.00
#
_symmetry.space_group_name_H-M   'P 1'
#
loop_
_entity.id
_entity.type
_entity.pdbx_description
1 polymer ?
#
loop_
_entity_poly.entity_id
_entity_poly.type
_entity_poly.pdbx_seq_one_letter_code
_entity_poly.pdbx_strand_id
1 'polypeptide(L)'
;HPGCTVAIGLEAYDDSVLRFHVNKGFTTKQWHRAVEMLRENDLRVKTYLLFKPPFMSEGDALNHTTSWLIDVAPFSDEVSVNPMNIQKNTIVDRLFRNKEYRTPWLWSLVEMIKRAHEHLNNSSCRIIVHPTAGGKIRGAHNCGTCDSDVVAAIERYSVSGETQEFNHLECSCQAHWRAEL
;
A
#
# COMPACT_ATOMS: atom_id res chain seq x y z
N HIS A 1 1.44 -7.43 -27.86
CA HIS A 1 0.26 -6.55 -28.04
C HIS A 1 0.56 -5.19 -27.41
N PRO A 2 0.79 -4.15 -28.20
CA PRO A 2 1.03 -2.81 -27.67
C PRO A 2 -0.15 -2.38 -26.78
N GLY A 3 0.18 -1.85 -25.60
CA GLY A 3 -0.81 -1.38 -24.62
C GLY A 3 -1.24 -2.40 -23.55
N CYS A 4 -0.74 -3.63 -23.55
CA CYS A 4 -1.00 -4.55 -22.46
C CYS A 4 -0.23 -4.13 -21.19
N THR A 5 -0.88 -4.27 -20.03
CA THR A 5 -0.26 -4.03 -18.73
C THR A 5 -0.01 -5.38 -18.04
N VAL A 6 1.23 -5.62 -17.62
CA VAL A 6 1.59 -6.77 -16.81
C VAL A 6 1.68 -6.35 -15.36
N ALA A 7 0.99 -7.07 -14.50
CA ALA A 7 0.95 -6.80 -13.07
C ALA A 7 1.93 -7.73 -12.33
N ILE A 8 2.80 -7.14 -11.51
CA ILE A 8 3.78 -7.88 -10.71
C ILE A 8 3.51 -7.61 -9.23
N GLY A 9 3.24 -8.66 -8.46
CA GLY A 9 3.13 -8.59 -7.00
C GLY A 9 4.52 -8.53 -6.37
N LEU A 10 5.12 -7.34 -6.30
CA LEU A 10 6.39 -7.13 -5.62
C LEU A 10 6.23 -7.24 -4.10
N GLU A 11 5.18 -6.65 -3.55
CA GLU A 11 4.79 -6.59 -2.14
C GLU A 11 5.65 -5.64 -1.29
N ALA A 12 6.98 -5.70 -1.39
CA ALA A 12 7.92 -4.84 -0.67
C ALA A 12 9.16 -4.58 -1.54
N TYR A 13 9.73 -3.38 -1.44
CA TYR A 13 11.00 -3.07 -2.12
C TYR A 13 12.17 -3.18 -1.13
N ASP A 14 12.21 -4.33 -0.45
CA ASP A 14 13.23 -4.72 0.53
C ASP A 14 13.33 -6.25 0.55
N ASP A 15 14.51 -6.80 0.23
CA ASP A 15 14.72 -8.23 0.11
C ASP A 15 14.59 -8.97 1.47
N SER A 16 14.83 -8.30 2.60
CA SER A 16 14.65 -8.90 3.92
C SER A 16 13.16 -9.02 4.25
N VAL A 17 12.37 -8.00 3.94
CA VAL A 17 10.90 -8.02 4.10
C VAL A 17 10.28 -9.04 3.15
N LEU A 18 10.72 -9.09 1.90
CA LEU A 18 10.28 -10.10 0.93
C LEU A 18 10.51 -11.52 1.46
N ARG A 19 11.69 -11.76 2.02
CA ARG A 19 12.06 -13.10 2.52
C ARG A 19 11.38 -13.46 3.82
N PHE A 20 11.41 -12.58 4.83
CA PHE A 20 11.06 -12.93 6.21
C PHE A 20 9.63 -12.54 6.60
N HIS A 21 9.02 -11.54 5.97
CA HIS A 21 7.67 -11.09 6.29
C HIS A 21 6.64 -11.63 5.30
N VAL A 22 7.00 -11.70 4.01
CA VAL A 22 6.10 -12.11 2.93
C VAL A 22 6.34 -13.54 2.45
N ASN A 23 7.57 -14.06 2.64
CA ASN A 23 8.02 -15.34 2.07
C ASN A 23 7.91 -15.37 0.54
N LYS A 24 8.39 -14.30 -0.11
CA LYS A 24 8.35 -14.16 -1.57
C LYS A 24 9.45 -14.98 -2.22
N GLY A 25 9.16 -15.62 -3.34
CA GLY A 25 10.10 -16.50 -4.05
C GLY A 25 11.10 -15.79 -4.97
N PHE A 26 11.18 -14.44 -4.92
CA PHE A 26 12.11 -13.65 -5.74
C PHE A 26 12.59 -12.39 -4.99
N THR A 27 13.61 -11.73 -5.55
CA THR A 27 14.26 -10.54 -4.99
C THR A 27 13.92 -9.28 -5.79
N THR A 28 14.21 -8.10 -5.24
CA THR A 28 14.09 -6.80 -5.92
C THR A 28 14.91 -6.79 -7.22
N LYS A 29 16.09 -7.40 -7.25
CA LYS A 29 16.91 -7.55 -8.46
C LYS A 29 16.20 -8.36 -9.56
N GLN A 30 15.46 -9.40 -9.20
CA GLN A 30 14.70 -10.20 -10.15
C GLN A 30 13.48 -9.44 -10.66
N TRP A 31 12.85 -8.64 -9.80
CA TRP A 31 11.78 -7.72 -10.20
C TRP A 31 12.29 -6.70 -11.24
N HIS A 32 13.44 -6.05 -11.01
CA HIS A 32 14.03 -5.12 -11.98
C HIS A 32 14.25 -5.77 -13.34
N ARG A 33 14.83 -6.97 -13.39
CA ARG A 33 15.01 -7.71 -14.65
C ARG A 33 13.71 -8.00 -15.38
N ALA A 34 12.65 -8.32 -14.63
CA ALA A 34 11.33 -8.53 -15.21
C ALA A 34 10.77 -7.22 -15.79
N VAL A 35 10.93 -6.11 -15.10
CA VAL A 35 10.52 -4.77 -15.58
C VAL A 35 11.28 -4.40 -16.86
N GLU A 36 12.59 -4.57 -16.88
CA GLU A 36 13.44 -4.32 -18.08
C GLU A 36 12.93 -5.13 -19.27
N MET A 37 12.73 -6.43 -19.09
CA MET A 37 12.21 -7.31 -20.15
C MET A 37 10.82 -6.88 -20.65
N LEU A 38 9.92 -6.42 -19.76
CA LEU A 38 8.61 -5.94 -20.15
C LEU A 38 8.72 -4.64 -20.96
N ARG A 39 9.59 -3.71 -20.56
CA ARG A 39 9.84 -2.44 -21.26
C ARG A 39 10.45 -2.68 -22.65
N GLU A 40 11.40 -3.61 -22.80
CA GLU A 40 11.97 -4.02 -24.09
C GLU A 40 10.93 -4.58 -25.07
N ASN A 41 9.79 -5.04 -24.56
CA ASN A 41 8.66 -5.56 -25.34
C ASN A 41 7.45 -4.59 -25.42
N ASP A 42 7.65 -3.31 -25.15
CA ASP A 42 6.62 -2.26 -25.19
C ASP A 42 5.37 -2.56 -24.29
N LEU A 43 5.60 -3.28 -23.18
CA LEU A 43 4.56 -3.60 -22.21
C LEU A 43 4.57 -2.62 -21.05
N ARG A 44 3.37 -2.30 -20.57
CA ARG A 44 3.19 -1.48 -19.36
C ARG A 44 3.35 -2.31 -18.10
N VAL A 45 3.89 -1.70 -17.06
CA VAL A 45 4.17 -2.34 -15.77
C VAL A 45 3.23 -1.78 -14.70
N LYS A 46 2.51 -2.69 -14.02
CA LYS A 46 1.79 -2.41 -12.79
C LYS A 46 2.47 -3.14 -11.64
N THR A 47 2.95 -2.40 -10.63
CA THR A 47 3.58 -2.97 -9.44
C THR A 47 2.61 -2.98 -8.27
N TYR A 48 2.45 -4.12 -7.60
CA TYR A 48 1.71 -4.22 -6.36
C TYR A 48 2.64 -4.13 -5.15
N LEU A 49 2.28 -3.29 -4.19
CA LEU A 49 2.90 -3.19 -2.88
C LEU A 49 1.90 -3.55 -1.78
N LEU A 50 2.39 -4.15 -0.71
CA LEU A 50 1.62 -4.51 0.46
C LEU A 50 1.90 -3.52 1.59
N PHE A 51 0.87 -2.82 2.07
CA PHE A 51 1.01 -1.95 3.23
C PHE A 51 0.89 -2.76 4.52
N LYS A 52 1.87 -2.61 5.40
CA LYS A 52 1.96 -3.28 6.72
C LYS A 52 1.94 -4.81 6.63
N PRO A 53 2.93 -5.43 5.96
CA PRO A 53 3.13 -6.89 6.07
C PRO A 53 3.27 -7.32 7.55
N PRO A 54 3.10 -8.62 7.87
CA PRO A 54 3.23 -9.09 9.25
C PRO A 54 4.57 -8.70 9.88
N PHE A 55 4.61 -8.55 11.20
CA PHE A 55 5.78 -8.18 12.01
C PHE A 55 6.29 -6.75 11.80
N MET A 56 5.45 -5.86 11.29
CA MET A 56 5.78 -4.45 11.08
C MET A 56 4.88 -3.56 11.94
N SER A 57 5.47 -2.57 12.62
CA SER A 57 4.70 -1.55 13.34
C SER A 57 3.94 -0.65 12.37
N GLU A 58 3.03 0.19 12.86
CA GLU A 58 2.32 1.14 12.00
C GLU A 58 3.25 2.21 11.44
N GLY A 59 4.15 2.74 12.30
CA GLY A 59 5.14 3.73 11.89
C GLY A 59 6.14 3.20 10.87
N ASP A 60 6.67 1.98 11.08
CA ASP A 60 7.56 1.35 10.11
C ASP A 60 6.84 1.10 8.79
N ALA A 61 5.59 0.61 8.83
CA ALA A 61 4.79 0.38 7.64
C ALA A 61 4.58 1.66 6.83
N LEU A 62 4.24 2.76 7.51
CA LEU A 62 4.07 4.06 6.88
C LEU A 62 5.36 4.54 6.21
N ASN A 63 6.49 4.50 6.93
CA ASN A 63 7.76 4.99 6.43
C ASN A 63 8.30 4.12 5.29
N HIS A 64 8.34 2.80 5.50
CA HIS A 64 8.87 1.87 4.49
C HIS A 64 8.01 1.84 3.23
N THR A 65 6.67 1.73 3.36
CA THR A 65 5.82 1.65 2.16
C THR A 65 5.83 2.97 1.38
N THR A 66 5.94 4.12 2.05
CA THR A 66 6.13 5.41 1.38
C THR A 66 7.43 5.42 0.58
N SER A 67 8.56 5.00 1.18
CA SER A 67 9.84 4.91 0.49
C SER A 67 9.76 3.93 -0.69
N TRP A 68 9.25 2.72 -0.50
CA TRP A 68 9.10 1.73 -1.56
C TRP A 68 8.27 2.24 -2.73
N LEU A 69 7.19 2.96 -2.44
CA LEU A 69 6.34 3.54 -3.49
C LEU A 69 7.12 4.57 -4.31
N ILE A 70 7.88 5.44 -3.67
CA ILE A 70 8.74 6.43 -4.33
C ILE A 70 9.81 5.74 -5.18
N ASP A 71 10.44 4.68 -4.65
CA ASP A 71 11.52 3.97 -5.31
C ASP A 71 11.05 3.16 -6.54
N VAL A 72 9.84 2.58 -6.52
CA VAL A 72 9.33 1.77 -7.62
C VAL A 72 8.56 2.59 -8.68
N ALA A 73 8.09 3.78 -8.34
CA ALA A 73 7.32 4.64 -9.25
C ALA A 73 8.05 4.94 -10.58
N PRO A 74 9.37 5.21 -10.62
CA PRO A 74 10.10 5.46 -11.88
C PRO A 74 10.10 4.27 -12.84
N PHE A 75 9.88 3.07 -12.33
CA PHE A 75 9.90 1.83 -13.10
C PHE A 75 8.52 1.29 -13.44
N SER A 76 7.45 1.93 -12.95
CA SER A 76 6.08 1.46 -13.07
C SER A 76 5.20 2.50 -13.76
N ASP A 77 4.25 2.06 -14.58
CA ASP A 77 3.17 2.93 -15.11
C ASP A 77 2.07 3.12 -14.07
N GLU A 78 1.91 2.13 -13.21
CA GLU A 78 0.95 2.15 -12.11
C GLU A 78 1.53 1.41 -10.90
N VAL A 79 1.40 2.00 -9.71
CA VAL A 79 1.65 1.32 -8.44
C VAL A 79 0.34 1.18 -7.68
N SER A 80 0.00 -0.05 -7.30
CA SER A 80 -1.18 -0.36 -6.51
C SER A 80 -0.77 -0.78 -5.11
N VAL A 81 -1.09 0.05 -4.12
CA VAL A 81 -0.83 -0.29 -2.71
C VAL A 81 -2.07 -0.95 -2.11
N ASN A 82 -1.91 -2.18 -1.65
CA ASN A 82 -2.96 -2.95 -1.00
C ASN A 82 -2.66 -3.05 0.51
N PRO A 83 -3.51 -2.53 1.39
CA PRO A 83 -3.32 -2.75 2.82
C PRO A 83 -3.56 -4.22 3.17
N MET A 84 -2.75 -4.72 4.12
CA MET A 84 -2.92 -6.07 4.61
C MET A 84 -4.35 -6.29 5.13
N ASN A 85 -4.99 -7.33 4.63
CA ASN A 85 -6.22 -7.84 5.18
C ASN A 85 -6.04 -9.27 5.70
N ILE A 86 -6.82 -9.65 6.70
CA ILE A 86 -6.62 -10.91 7.43
C ILE A 86 -7.46 -12.02 6.81
N GLN A 87 -6.80 -12.92 6.09
CA GLN A 87 -7.40 -14.14 5.58
C GLN A 87 -7.38 -15.23 6.65
N LYS A 88 -8.46 -16.01 6.73
CA LYS A 88 -8.57 -17.13 7.70
C LYS A 88 -7.47 -18.17 7.45
N ASN A 89 -7.02 -18.79 8.54
CA ASN A 89 -6.03 -19.87 8.53
C ASN A 89 -4.64 -19.47 8.03
N THR A 90 -4.31 -18.19 8.06
CA THR A 90 -2.96 -17.66 7.79
C THR A 90 -2.19 -17.36 9.06
N ILE A 91 -0.87 -17.13 8.95
CA ILE A 91 -0.06 -16.68 10.08
C ILE A 91 -0.57 -15.35 10.66
N VAL A 92 -1.02 -14.44 9.79
CA VAL A 92 -1.58 -13.12 10.19
C VAL A 92 -2.90 -13.31 10.97
N ASP A 93 -3.74 -14.26 10.57
CA ASP A 93 -4.95 -14.61 11.32
C ASP A 93 -4.63 -15.10 12.74
N ARG A 94 -3.55 -15.88 12.90
CA ARG A 94 -3.08 -16.32 14.21
C ARG A 94 -2.56 -15.16 15.06
N LEU A 95 -1.71 -14.31 14.49
CA LEU A 95 -1.21 -13.11 15.18
C LEU A 95 -2.34 -12.17 15.60
N PHE A 96 -3.33 -11.97 14.74
CA PHE A 96 -4.50 -11.15 15.03
C PHE A 96 -5.33 -11.73 16.19
N ARG A 97 -5.61 -13.04 16.19
CA ARG A 97 -6.35 -13.68 17.29
C ARG A 97 -5.60 -13.60 18.63
N ASN A 98 -4.27 -13.63 18.59
CA ASN A 98 -3.41 -13.47 19.75
C ASN A 98 -3.22 -12.01 20.18
N LYS A 99 -3.81 -11.03 19.46
CA LYS A 99 -3.61 -9.59 19.67
C LYS A 99 -2.16 -9.11 19.46
N GLU A 100 -1.41 -9.83 18.65
CA GLU A 100 -0.02 -9.53 18.27
C GLU A 100 0.07 -8.78 16.94
N TYR A 101 -1.04 -8.61 16.24
CA TYR A 101 -1.16 -7.87 15.00
C TYR A 101 -2.48 -7.11 14.91
N ARG A 102 -2.42 -5.83 14.54
CA ARG A 102 -3.53 -4.99 14.14
C ARG A 102 -3.41 -4.68 12.65
N THR A 103 -4.52 -4.76 11.93
CA THR A 103 -4.57 -4.30 10.53
C THR A 103 -4.26 -2.81 10.42
N PRO A 104 -3.81 -2.33 9.24
CA PRO A 104 -3.45 -0.93 9.05
C PRO A 104 -4.55 0.05 9.46
N TRP A 105 -4.15 1.23 9.91
CA TRP A 105 -5.04 2.37 9.98
C TRP A 105 -5.32 2.92 8.57
N LEU A 106 -6.57 3.29 8.29
CA LEU A 106 -6.90 4.02 7.05
C LEU A 106 -6.18 5.38 7.00
N TRP A 107 -5.95 6.01 8.16
CA TRP A 107 -5.17 7.25 8.26
C TRP A 107 -3.74 7.11 7.76
N SER A 108 -3.11 5.96 7.97
CA SER A 108 -1.78 5.69 7.44
C SER A 108 -1.75 5.60 5.93
N LEU A 109 -2.82 5.08 5.31
CA LEU A 109 -2.92 5.05 3.85
C LEU A 109 -3.06 6.46 3.27
N VAL A 110 -3.88 7.31 3.90
CA VAL A 110 -4.02 8.72 3.51
C VAL A 110 -2.70 9.47 3.65
N GLU A 111 -2.01 9.29 4.77
CA GLU A 111 -0.71 9.93 5.03
C GLU A 111 0.36 9.45 4.05
N MET A 112 0.44 8.15 3.77
CA MET A 112 1.35 7.58 2.76
C MET A 112 1.13 8.23 1.40
N ILE A 113 -0.13 8.35 0.96
CA ILE A 113 -0.47 8.98 -0.32
C ILE A 113 0.02 10.43 -0.35
N LYS A 114 -0.26 11.22 0.69
CA LYS A 114 0.16 12.63 0.78
C LYS A 114 1.68 12.76 0.69
N ARG A 115 2.41 12.00 1.49
CA ARG A 115 3.89 11.99 1.47
C ARG A 115 4.46 11.57 0.12
N ALA A 116 3.89 10.54 -0.50
CA ALA A 116 4.34 10.10 -1.81
C ALA A 116 4.13 11.20 -2.87
N HIS A 117 3.01 11.90 -2.86
CA HIS A 117 2.73 13.00 -3.78
C HIS A 117 3.71 14.16 -3.65
N GLU A 118 4.18 14.48 -2.43
CA GLU A 118 5.20 15.53 -2.21
C GLU A 118 6.51 15.23 -2.97
N HIS A 119 6.83 13.95 -3.17
CA HIS A 119 8.06 13.50 -3.85
C HIS A 119 7.82 13.19 -5.35
N LEU A 120 6.60 12.83 -5.73
CA LEU A 120 6.28 12.33 -7.06
C LEU A 120 5.51 13.33 -7.94
N ASN A 121 5.54 14.62 -7.60
CA ASN A 121 4.79 15.71 -8.28
C ASN A 121 4.95 15.75 -9.81
N ASN A 122 6.04 15.23 -10.36
CA ASN A 122 6.31 15.19 -11.82
C ASN A 122 6.33 13.75 -12.37
N SER A 123 5.88 12.77 -11.60
CA SER A 123 5.84 11.38 -12.05
C SER A 123 4.61 11.12 -12.92
N SER A 124 4.81 10.41 -14.03
CA SER A 124 3.70 9.88 -14.83
C SER A 124 3.10 8.58 -14.25
N CYS A 125 3.69 8.05 -13.18
CA CYS A 125 3.21 6.85 -12.52
C CYS A 125 1.89 7.11 -11.80
N ARG A 126 0.88 6.31 -12.10
CA ARG A 126 -0.41 6.38 -11.41
C ARG A 126 -0.32 5.61 -10.09
N ILE A 127 -0.71 6.27 -8.99
CA ILE A 127 -0.81 5.63 -7.68
C ILE A 127 -2.27 5.31 -7.40
N ILE A 128 -2.55 4.06 -7.06
CA ILE A 128 -3.87 3.61 -6.63
C ILE A 128 -3.76 2.86 -5.30
N VAL A 129 -4.80 2.99 -4.49
CA VAL A 129 -4.90 2.29 -3.20
C VAL A 129 -6.25 1.60 -3.13
N HIS A 130 -6.24 0.29 -2.92
CA HIS A 130 -7.47 -0.50 -2.79
C HIS A 130 -7.59 -1.09 -1.38
N PRO A 131 -8.31 -0.43 -0.47
CA PRO A 131 -8.50 -0.92 0.88
C PRO A 131 -9.52 -2.06 0.91
N THR A 132 -9.15 -3.23 0.39
CA THR A 132 -9.98 -4.44 0.44
C THR A 132 -10.45 -4.71 1.87
N ALA A 133 -11.75 -4.88 2.07
CA ALA A 133 -12.37 -4.95 3.39
C ALA A 133 -12.13 -3.70 4.27
N GLY A 134 -11.94 -2.52 3.66
CA GLY A 134 -11.80 -1.24 4.37
C GLY A 134 -12.97 -0.97 5.31
N GLY A 135 -12.67 -0.42 6.49
CA GLY A 135 -13.67 -0.19 7.54
C GLY A 135 -14.13 -1.45 8.28
N LYS A 136 -13.55 -2.62 7.99
CA LYS A 136 -13.80 -3.86 8.72
C LYS A 136 -12.62 -4.23 9.60
N ILE A 137 -12.86 -4.84 10.75
CA ILE A 137 -11.81 -5.20 11.73
C ILE A 137 -10.70 -6.10 11.16
N ARG A 138 -10.99 -6.83 10.09
CA ARG A 138 -10.03 -7.70 9.40
C ARG A 138 -9.37 -7.04 8.18
N GLY A 139 -9.72 -5.82 7.86
CA GLY A 139 -9.11 -4.95 6.85
C GLY A 139 -8.59 -3.66 7.47
N ALA A 140 -8.05 -2.77 6.65
CA ALA A 140 -7.65 -1.45 7.14
C ALA A 140 -8.86 -0.70 7.71
N HIS A 141 -8.75 -0.21 8.95
CA HIS A 141 -9.84 0.47 9.63
C HIS A 141 -9.32 1.53 10.63
N ASN A 142 -10.18 2.45 10.97
CA ASN A 142 -9.95 3.46 12.00
C ASN A 142 -10.75 3.12 13.28
N CYS A 143 -11.69 3.97 13.67
CA CYS A 143 -12.51 3.81 14.88
C CYS A 143 -13.93 3.30 14.63
N GLY A 144 -14.29 3.04 13.37
CA GLY A 144 -15.65 2.67 12.97
C GLY A 144 -16.53 3.87 12.59
N THR A 145 -16.30 5.05 13.16
CA THR A 145 -17.13 6.25 12.88
C THR A 145 -16.77 6.94 11.57
N CYS A 146 -15.46 7.11 11.31
CA CYS A 146 -14.96 7.80 10.12
C CYS A 146 -14.56 6.87 8.96
N ASP A 147 -14.67 5.57 9.15
CA ASP A 147 -14.11 4.59 8.21
C ASP A 147 -14.74 4.69 6.82
N SER A 148 -16.05 4.84 6.74
CA SER A 148 -16.76 4.96 5.45
C SER A 148 -16.30 6.16 4.64
N ASP A 149 -16.14 7.31 5.31
CA ASP A 149 -15.76 8.56 4.64
C ASP A 149 -14.31 8.50 4.15
N VAL A 150 -13.42 7.91 4.98
CA VAL A 150 -12.00 7.74 4.60
C VAL A 150 -11.85 6.72 3.49
N VAL A 151 -12.56 5.59 3.52
CA VAL A 151 -12.57 4.60 2.42
C VAL A 151 -13.05 5.25 1.13
N ALA A 152 -14.20 5.95 1.16
CA ALA A 152 -14.74 6.63 -0.01
C ALA A 152 -13.76 7.68 -0.59
N ALA A 153 -13.05 8.42 0.27
CA ALA A 153 -12.04 9.37 -0.18
C ALA A 153 -10.83 8.68 -0.85
N ILE A 154 -10.35 7.56 -0.30
CA ILE A 154 -9.27 6.76 -0.91
C ILE A 154 -9.72 6.20 -2.27
N GLU A 155 -10.95 5.74 -2.40
CA GLU A 155 -11.51 5.26 -3.67
C GLU A 155 -11.62 6.39 -4.70
N ARG A 156 -12.11 7.58 -4.32
CA ARG A 156 -12.13 8.75 -5.20
C ARG A 156 -10.73 9.15 -5.64
N TYR A 157 -9.78 9.22 -4.69
CA TYR A 157 -8.37 9.47 -5.01
C TYR A 157 -7.83 8.46 -6.05
N SER A 158 -8.11 7.18 -5.88
CA SER A 158 -7.65 6.14 -6.82
C SER A 158 -8.19 6.32 -8.25
N VAL A 159 -9.28 7.06 -8.41
CA VAL A 159 -9.85 7.44 -9.71
C VAL A 159 -9.29 8.77 -10.20
N SER A 160 -9.30 9.81 -9.36
CA SER A 160 -8.93 11.20 -9.73
C SER A 160 -7.43 11.44 -9.72
N GLY A 161 -6.68 10.78 -8.83
CA GLY A 161 -5.28 11.09 -8.53
C GLY A 161 -5.09 12.34 -7.66
N GLU A 162 -6.17 12.96 -7.17
CA GLU A 162 -6.15 14.26 -6.52
C GLU A 162 -6.16 14.14 -4.99
N THR A 163 -5.12 14.65 -4.33
CA THR A 163 -5.01 14.60 -2.85
C THR A 163 -6.01 15.50 -2.14
N GLN A 164 -6.65 16.45 -2.85
CA GLN A 164 -7.73 17.26 -2.31
C GLN A 164 -8.91 16.44 -1.79
N GLU A 165 -9.09 15.20 -2.25
CA GLU A 165 -10.10 14.26 -1.73
C GLU A 165 -9.99 14.03 -0.21
N PHE A 166 -8.84 14.33 0.38
CA PHE A 166 -8.57 14.13 1.81
C PHE A 166 -8.72 15.38 2.67
N ASN A 167 -9.01 16.56 2.08
CA ASN A 167 -8.95 17.84 2.82
C ASN A 167 -10.05 18.01 3.87
N HIS A 168 -11.16 17.28 3.71
CA HIS A 168 -12.31 17.37 4.61
C HIS A 168 -12.36 16.25 5.66
N LEU A 169 -11.34 15.39 5.68
CA LEU A 169 -11.32 14.23 6.58
C LEU A 169 -10.83 14.63 7.98
N GLU A 170 -11.72 14.51 8.96
CA GLU A 170 -11.42 14.78 10.36
C GLU A 170 -12.05 13.71 11.26
N CYS A 171 -11.33 13.31 12.30
CA CYS A 171 -11.86 12.47 13.38
C CYS A 171 -10.95 12.53 14.60
N SER A 172 -11.53 12.52 15.79
CA SER A 172 -10.78 12.49 17.06
C SER A 172 -9.85 11.27 17.19
N CYS A 173 -10.15 10.17 16.50
CA CYS A 173 -9.31 8.98 16.51
C CYS A 173 -7.91 9.17 15.87
N GLN A 174 -7.69 10.26 15.15
CA GLN A 174 -6.37 10.61 14.64
C GLN A 174 -5.33 10.78 15.76
N ALA A 175 -5.76 11.17 16.95
CA ALA A 175 -4.88 11.26 18.12
C ALA A 175 -4.33 9.87 18.52
N HIS A 176 -5.20 8.86 18.52
CA HIS A 176 -4.80 7.48 18.81
C HIS A 176 -3.89 6.91 17.72
N TRP A 177 -4.24 7.15 16.45
CA TRP A 177 -3.37 6.77 15.33
C TRP A 177 -1.98 7.38 15.44
N ARG A 178 -1.86 8.69 15.71
CA ARG A 178 -0.56 9.35 15.88
C ARG A 178 0.27 8.80 17.03
N ALA A 179 -0.38 8.28 18.06
CA ALA A 179 0.30 7.66 19.19
C ALA A 179 0.86 6.25 18.88
N GLU A 180 0.42 5.62 17.77
CA GLU A 180 0.92 4.35 17.28
C GLU A 180 2.05 4.48 16.24
N LEU A 181 2.35 5.70 15.78
CA LEU A 181 3.46 5.98 14.85
C LEU A 181 4.79 6.13 15.59
#